data_6e18576e1f1c7a0c816daa449608e3a3
#
_entry.id   6e18576e1f1c7a0c816daa449608e3a3
#
_cell.length_a   1.000
_cell.length_b   1.000
_cell.length_c   1.000
_cell.angle_alpha   90.00
_cell.angle_beta   90.00
_cell.angle_gamma   90.00
#
_symmetry.space_group_name_H-M   'P 1'
#
loop_
_entity.id
_entity.type
_entity.pdbx_description
1 polymer ?
#
loop_
_entity_poly.entity_id
_entity_poly.type
_entity_poly.pdbx_seq_one_letter_code
_entity_poly.pdbx_strand_id
1 'polypeptide(L)'
;MYVADRHKKEFDYPIHVHDVLEMNFVANAAGARRVVGDCSEVIGDLDLVLITSPDLEHVWEQHECKSEDIHEVTVQFRLNFDPSTSPFGYNSYKSIYRMLMRAKHGLAFPPHAIMMVYHRLVRLSTIEERFLAVQEFFSILYELSKFDDARQLATSSFAKVETESESKRILKVKNYIDNHYKDEMSLEQLAGLVGMTASSFSRYFKQRTGKNISEYIVDIRLGHAARLLVDTADSVSEICWATGFNTLSNFNRLFRKRKGCSPTEFREKYQKTKVIV
;
A
#
# COMPACT_ATOMS: atom_id res chain seq x y z
N MET A 1 -2.97 -14.44 3.02
CA MET A 1 -2.40 -13.39 3.88
C MET A 1 -0.89 -13.40 3.71
N TYR A 2 -0.25 -12.25 3.67
CA TYR A 2 1.20 -12.08 3.62
C TYR A 2 1.60 -11.19 4.78
N VAL A 3 2.64 -11.58 5.52
CA VAL A 3 3.18 -10.82 6.64
C VAL A 3 4.64 -10.53 6.35
N ALA A 4 5.03 -9.27 6.41
CA ALA A 4 6.42 -8.84 6.33
C ALA A 4 6.81 -8.17 7.64
N ASP A 5 7.86 -8.66 8.25
CA ASP A 5 8.46 -8.13 9.46
C ASP A 5 9.86 -7.63 9.12
N ARG A 6 10.12 -6.35 9.33
CA ARG A 6 11.34 -5.70 8.82
C ARG A 6 11.91 -4.75 9.87
N HIS A 7 13.23 -4.81 10.01
CA HIS A 7 14.02 -3.78 10.67
C HIS A 7 14.78 -2.98 9.62
N LYS A 8 14.63 -1.65 9.61
CA LYS A 8 15.20 -0.78 8.58
C LYS A 8 15.68 0.55 9.17
N LYS A 9 16.61 1.22 8.49
CA LYS A 9 17.16 2.51 8.94
C LYS A 9 16.43 3.70 8.37
N GLU A 10 15.65 3.50 7.32
CA GLU A 10 14.94 4.57 6.62
C GLU A 10 13.68 4.08 5.93
N PHE A 11 12.74 4.99 5.72
CA PHE A 11 11.58 4.77 4.87
C PHE A 11 11.95 5.11 3.43
N ASP A 12 12.12 4.10 2.60
CA ASP A 12 12.55 4.23 1.21
C ASP A 12 11.51 3.73 0.19
N TYR A 13 10.33 3.34 0.67
CA TYR A 13 9.23 2.94 -0.20
C TYR A 13 8.44 4.19 -0.64
N PRO A 14 8.15 4.37 -1.94
CA PRO A 14 7.42 5.54 -2.41
C PRO A 14 5.93 5.45 -2.09
N ILE A 15 5.24 6.58 -2.27
CA ILE A 15 3.78 6.59 -2.27
C ILE A 15 3.25 5.60 -3.31
N HIS A 16 2.33 4.76 -2.90
CA HIS A 16 1.82 3.65 -3.71
C HIS A 16 0.35 3.36 -3.42
N VAL A 17 -0.25 2.56 -4.29
CA VAL A 17 -1.54 1.90 -4.13
C VAL A 17 -1.38 0.42 -4.50
N HIS A 18 -2.25 -0.43 -3.99
CA HIS A 18 -2.28 -1.85 -4.32
C HIS A 18 -3.70 -2.41 -4.17
N ASP A 19 -3.98 -3.53 -4.82
CA ASP A 19 -5.28 -4.18 -4.86
C ASP A 19 -5.59 -5.08 -3.63
N VAL A 20 -4.69 -5.10 -2.67
CA VAL A 20 -4.86 -5.84 -1.41
C VAL A 20 -5.16 -4.89 -0.26
N LEU A 21 -5.83 -5.41 0.76
CA LEU A 21 -6.02 -4.70 2.03
C LEU A 21 -4.71 -4.74 2.81
N GLU A 22 -4.43 -3.68 3.57
CA GLU A 22 -3.18 -3.59 4.32
C GLU A 22 -3.41 -3.11 5.75
N MET A 23 -2.72 -3.75 6.67
CA MET A 23 -2.46 -3.24 8.00
C MET A 23 -0.95 -3.00 8.12
N ASN A 24 -0.56 -1.75 8.36
CA ASN A 24 0.83 -1.39 8.54
C ASN A 24 1.07 -0.87 9.96
N PHE A 25 2.00 -1.52 10.64
CA PHE A 25 2.48 -1.15 11.97
C PHE A 25 3.94 -0.72 11.87
N VAL A 26 4.27 0.39 12.53
CA VAL A 26 5.66 0.84 12.70
C VAL A 26 5.94 1.19 14.15
N ALA A 27 7.14 0.86 14.60
CA ALA A 27 7.69 1.25 15.89
C ALA A 27 9.07 1.89 15.73
N ASN A 28 9.52 2.63 16.73
CA ASN A 28 10.76 3.40 16.70
C ASN A 28 10.79 4.42 15.55
N ALA A 29 9.62 4.98 15.20
CA ALA A 29 9.44 5.82 14.01
C ALA A 29 9.12 7.28 14.34
N ALA A 30 9.39 7.74 15.57
CA ALA A 30 9.10 9.10 15.97
C ALA A 30 9.74 10.12 15.02
N GLY A 31 8.93 11.07 14.52
CA GLY A 31 9.35 12.08 13.55
C GLY A 31 9.21 11.66 12.08
N ALA A 32 8.83 10.42 11.80
CA ALA A 32 8.46 10.04 10.44
C ALA A 32 7.15 10.71 10.01
N ARG A 33 6.98 10.91 8.71
CA ARG A 33 5.75 11.46 8.13
C ARG A 33 4.95 10.36 7.48
N ARG A 34 3.70 10.21 7.91
CA ARG A 34 2.73 9.33 7.26
C ARG A 34 1.84 10.17 6.34
N VAL A 35 1.67 9.70 5.10
CA VAL A 35 0.70 10.25 4.15
C VAL A 35 -0.30 9.15 3.81
N VAL A 36 -1.60 9.43 3.95
CA VAL A 36 -2.70 8.53 3.58
C VAL A 36 -3.79 9.39 2.94
N GLY A 37 -3.95 9.28 1.62
CA GLY A 37 -4.81 10.16 0.84
C GLY A 37 -4.39 11.63 0.98
N ASP A 38 -5.29 12.49 1.48
CA ASP A 38 -5.04 13.91 1.75
C ASP A 38 -4.56 14.20 3.18
N CYS A 39 -4.44 13.18 4.02
CA CYS A 39 -3.90 13.32 5.37
C CYS A 39 -2.38 13.14 5.35
N SER A 40 -1.64 14.17 5.80
CA SER A 40 -0.19 14.13 5.99
C SER A 40 0.14 14.56 7.41
N GLU A 41 0.76 13.68 8.19
CA GLU A 41 1.04 13.90 9.61
C GLU A 41 2.41 13.35 10.00
N VAL A 42 3.07 14.05 10.94
CA VAL A 42 4.24 13.53 11.64
C VAL A 42 3.76 12.58 12.73
N ILE A 43 4.25 11.34 12.72
CA ILE A 43 3.84 10.30 13.66
C ILE A 43 4.75 10.26 14.89
N GLY A 44 4.23 9.67 15.96
CA GLY A 44 5.00 9.34 17.16
C GLY A 44 5.85 8.08 16.98
N ASP A 45 6.25 7.52 18.10
CA ASP A 45 7.09 6.31 18.14
C ASP A 45 6.39 5.07 17.59
N LEU A 46 5.07 4.97 17.80
CA LEU A 46 4.22 3.89 17.33
C LEU A 46 3.15 4.44 16.38
N ASP A 47 2.92 3.76 15.28
CA ASP A 47 1.81 4.02 14.37
C ASP A 47 1.23 2.70 13.87
N LEU A 48 -0.09 2.62 13.79
CA LEU A 48 -0.82 1.47 13.25
C LEU A 48 -1.96 1.99 12.38
N VAL A 49 -1.95 1.61 11.12
CA VAL A 49 -2.98 2.00 10.15
C VAL A 49 -3.54 0.78 9.46
N LEU A 50 -4.86 0.74 9.35
CA LEU A 50 -5.59 -0.22 8.53
C LEU A 50 -6.15 0.47 7.30
N ILE A 51 -5.89 -0.06 6.12
CA ILE A 51 -6.33 0.44 4.82
C ILE A 51 -7.10 -0.65 4.10
N THR A 52 -8.36 -0.37 3.76
CA THR A 52 -9.25 -1.32 3.07
C THR A 52 -9.79 -0.79 1.75
N SER A 53 -9.24 0.29 1.24
CA SER A 53 -9.51 0.80 -0.10
C SER A 53 -8.30 0.58 -1.00
N PRO A 54 -8.44 -0.12 -2.13
CA PRO A 54 -7.33 -0.36 -3.06
C PRO A 54 -6.80 0.91 -3.72
N ASP A 55 -7.59 1.98 -3.75
CA ASP A 55 -7.26 3.24 -4.43
C ASP A 55 -6.68 4.30 -3.49
N LEU A 56 -6.55 4.01 -2.20
CA LEU A 56 -6.06 4.96 -1.22
C LEU A 56 -4.54 4.99 -1.23
N GLU A 57 -3.97 6.06 -1.80
CA GLU A 57 -2.52 6.30 -1.81
C GLU A 57 -2.00 6.43 -0.38
N HIS A 58 -0.89 5.76 -0.10
CA HIS A 58 -0.26 5.82 1.21
C HIS A 58 1.25 5.65 1.14
N VAL A 59 1.94 6.21 2.15
CA VAL A 59 3.39 6.10 2.34
C VAL A 59 3.78 6.52 3.75
N TRP A 60 4.87 5.94 4.26
CA TRP A 60 5.65 6.47 5.38
C TRP A 60 6.97 7.00 4.84
N GLU A 61 7.36 8.19 5.25
CA GLU A 61 8.54 8.91 4.78
C GLU A 61 9.46 9.23 5.96
N GLN A 62 10.77 9.27 5.73
CA GLN A 62 11.76 9.52 6.77
C GLN A 62 11.53 10.83 7.52
N HIS A 63 11.26 11.92 6.80
CA HIS A 63 11.03 13.25 7.35
C HIS A 63 12.02 13.61 8.47
N GLU A 64 11.60 13.76 9.72
CA GLU A 64 12.44 14.10 10.89
C GLU A 64 12.84 12.87 11.72
N CYS A 65 12.49 11.66 11.30
CA CYS A 65 12.85 10.43 11.98
C CYS A 65 14.35 10.18 11.92
N LYS A 66 14.96 9.99 13.09
CA LYS A 66 16.40 9.73 13.26
C LYS A 66 16.70 8.33 13.73
N SER A 67 15.70 7.46 13.78
CA SER A 67 15.89 6.08 14.21
C SER A 67 16.78 5.33 13.23
N GLU A 68 17.70 4.55 13.75
CA GLU A 68 18.52 3.61 12.97
C GLU A 68 17.96 2.18 12.98
N ASP A 69 16.86 1.97 13.70
CA ASP A 69 16.18 0.67 13.83
C ASP A 69 14.65 0.87 13.85
N ILE A 70 14.10 1.23 12.70
CA ILE A 70 12.65 1.31 12.51
C ILE A 70 12.13 -0.12 12.34
N HIS A 71 11.23 -0.54 13.21
CA HIS A 71 10.57 -1.83 13.11
C HIS A 71 9.22 -1.68 12.38
N GLU A 72 9.05 -2.37 11.27
CA GLU A 72 7.83 -2.34 10.46
C GLU A 72 7.25 -3.74 10.29
N VAL A 73 5.97 -3.89 10.64
CA VAL A 73 5.18 -5.09 10.35
C VAL A 73 4.05 -4.74 9.39
N THR A 74 4.12 -5.27 8.18
CA THR A 74 3.10 -5.08 7.14
C THR A 74 2.32 -6.38 6.96
N VAL A 75 1.00 -6.32 7.14
CA VAL A 75 0.10 -7.45 6.87
C VAL A 75 -0.75 -7.11 5.66
N GLN A 76 -0.54 -7.82 4.56
CA GLN A 76 -1.36 -7.71 3.36
C GLN A 76 -2.31 -8.90 3.25
N PHE A 77 -3.58 -8.64 2.96
CA PHE A 77 -4.60 -9.68 2.93
C PHE A 77 -5.71 -9.37 1.93
N ARG A 78 -6.43 -10.40 1.51
CA ARG A 78 -7.65 -10.28 0.73
C ARG A 78 -8.80 -10.81 1.54
N LEU A 79 -9.87 -10.05 1.61
CA LEU A 79 -11.03 -10.39 2.40
C LEU A 79 -12.30 -9.91 1.69
N ASN A 80 -13.21 -10.85 1.43
CA ASN A 80 -14.54 -10.46 1.03
C ASN A 80 -15.36 -10.14 2.29
N PHE A 81 -15.69 -8.86 2.47
CA PHE A 81 -16.50 -8.40 3.59
C PHE A 81 -17.87 -7.85 3.14
N ASP A 82 -18.35 -8.23 1.93
CA ASP A 82 -19.73 -8.02 1.52
C ASP A 82 -20.66 -8.83 2.43
N PRO A 83 -21.57 -8.17 3.18
CA PRO A 83 -22.43 -8.86 4.13
C PRO A 83 -23.38 -9.89 3.48
N SER A 84 -23.66 -9.74 2.18
CA SER A 84 -24.58 -10.64 1.45
C SER A 84 -23.93 -11.96 1.05
N THR A 85 -22.60 -11.99 0.94
CA THR A 85 -21.83 -13.13 0.40
C THR A 85 -20.73 -13.65 1.34
N SER A 86 -20.63 -13.08 2.55
CA SER A 86 -19.57 -13.41 3.50
C SER A 86 -20.09 -13.50 4.94
N PRO A 87 -19.31 -14.06 5.88
CA PRO A 87 -19.67 -14.11 7.30
C PRO A 87 -19.91 -12.75 7.96
N PHE A 88 -19.48 -11.66 7.34
CA PHE A 88 -19.64 -10.29 7.86
C PHE A 88 -21.09 -9.81 7.90
N GLY A 89 -22.03 -10.54 7.28
CA GLY A 89 -23.47 -10.37 7.47
C GLY A 89 -24.00 -10.81 8.84
N TYR A 90 -23.25 -11.64 9.57
CA TYR A 90 -23.67 -12.10 10.89
C TYR A 90 -23.31 -11.10 12.00
N ASN A 91 -24.16 -11.03 13.03
CA ASN A 91 -23.96 -10.14 14.18
C ASN A 91 -22.60 -10.30 14.88
N SER A 92 -22.05 -11.51 14.90
CA SER A 92 -20.75 -11.83 15.49
C SER A 92 -19.59 -11.06 14.86
N TYR A 93 -19.69 -10.65 13.61
CA TYR A 93 -18.66 -9.92 12.87
C TYR A 93 -18.96 -8.42 12.72
N LYS A 94 -20.05 -7.94 13.30
CA LYS A 94 -20.53 -6.56 13.09
C LYS A 94 -19.53 -5.49 13.49
N SER A 95 -18.76 -5.69 14.56
CA SER A 95 -17.71 -4.74 14.99
C SER A 95 -16.58 -4.68 13.98
N ILE A 96 -16.07 -5.86 13.55
CA ILE A 96 -15.01 -5.95 12.54
C ILE A 96 -15.50 -5.31 11.23
N TYR A 97 -16.72 -5.65 10.77
CA TYR A 97 -17.30 -5.07 9.56
C TYR A 97 -17.33 -3.54 9.60
N ARG A 98 -17.83 -2.95 10.70
CA ARG A 98 -17.85 -1.48 10.87
C ARG A 98 -16.46 -0.88 10.83
N MET A 99 -15.48 -1.49 11.46
CA MET A 99 -14.08 -1.06 11.42
C MET A 99 -13.53 -1.13 9.99
N LEU A 100 -13.73 -2.23 9.25
CA LEU A 100 -13.29 -2.38 7.85
C LEU A 100 -13.93 -1.31 6.95
N MET A 101 -15.20 -0.98 7.15
CA MET A 101 -15.86 0.11 6.41
C MET A 101 -15.26 1.47 6.70
N ARG A 102 -14.90 1.76 7.96
CA ARG A 102 -14.20 3.01 8.34
C ARG A 102 -12.80 3.07 7.75
N ALA A 103 -12.13 1.93 7.67
CA ALA A 103 -10.77 1.81 7.15
C ALA A 103 -10.64 2.02 5.62
N LYS A 104 -11.75 2.17 4.90
CA LYS A 104 -11.74 2.65 3.50
C LYS A 104 -11.11 4.04 3.35
N HIS A 105 -11.11 4.82 4.41
CA HIS A 105 -10.47 6.14 4.49
C HIS A 105 -9.07 6.09 5.14
N GLY A 106 -8.50 4.91 5.32
CA GLY A 106 -7.38 4.72 6.24
C GLY A 106 -7.82 4.96 7.69
N LEU A 107 -7.57 4.01 8.57
CA LEU A 107 -7.95 4.08 9.97
C LEU A 107 -6.70 3.98 10.84
N ALA A 108 -6.34 5.08 11.51
CA ALA A 108 -5.23 5.13 12.45
C ALA A 108 -5.74 4.80 13.87
N PHE A 109 -5.01 3.91 14.54
CA PHE A 109 -5.33 3.49 15.89
C PHE A 109 -4.56 4.31 16.93
N PRO A 110 -5.17 4.64 18.07
CA PRO A 110 -4.51 5.36 19.15
C PRO A 110 -3.46 4.48 19.85
N PRO A 111 -2.45 5.06 20.52
CA PRO A 111 -1.36 4.31 21.15
C PRO A 111 -1.82 3.20 22.11
N HIS A 112 -2.87 3.42 22.89
CA HIS A 112 -3.39 2.41 23.80
C HIS A 112 -3.99 1.20 23.09
N ALA A 113 -4.64 1.39 21.91
CA ALA A 113 -5.13 0.28 21.10
C ALA A 113 -3.95 -0.49 20.48
N ILE A 114 -2.91 0.22 20.02
CA ILE A 114 -1.69 -0.39 19.48
C ILE A 114 -1.04 -1.27 20.55
N MET A 115 -0.88 -0.77 21.76
CA MET A 115 -0.25 -1.52 22.86
C MET A 115 -1.00 -2.82 23.21
N MET A 116 -2.32 -2.86 23.04
CA MET A 116 -3.11 -4.09 23.27
C MET A 116 -2.79 -5.21 22.28
N VAL A 117 -2.39 -4.87 21.08
CA VAL A 117 -2.11 -5.85 20.00
C VAL A 117 -0.61 -5.95 19.65
N TYR A 118 0.23 -5.10 20.19
CA TYR A 118 1.65 -4.95 19.84
C TYR A 118 2.39 -6.29 19.77
N HIS A 119 2.45 -7.03 20.89
CA HIS A 119 3.17 -8.31 20.95
C HIS A 119 2.59 -9.37 19.99
N ARG A 120 1.31 -9.29 19.74
CA ARG A 120 0.60 -10.21 18.83
C ARG A 120 0.92 -9.90 17.37
N LEU A 121 0.96 -8.61 17.01
CA LEU A 121 1.38 -8.15 15.68
C LEU A 121 2.83 -8.55 15.37
N VAL A 122 3.74 -8.28 16.29
CA VAL A 122 5.16 -8.64 16.14
C VAL A 122 5.33 -10.16 16.03
N ARG A 123 4.59 -10.94 16.84
CA ARG A 123 4.68 -12.40 16.80
C ARG A 123 4.01 -13.00 15.55
N LEU A 124 3.17 -12.28 14.85
CA LEU A 124 2.39 -12.81 13.74
C LEU A 124 3.28 -13.40 12.62
N SER A 125 4.44 -12.79 12.38
CA SER A 125 5.44 -13.23 11.40
C SER A 125 6.13 -14.56 11.77
N THR A 126 6.11 -14.95 13.04
CA THR A 126 6.79 -16.15 13.56
C THR A 126 5.87 -17.37 13.66
N ILE A 127 4.59 -17.23 13.36
CA ILE A 127 3.62 -18.32 13.39
C ILE A 127 3.77 -19.15 12.11
N GLU A 128 4.36 -20.34 12.22
CA GLU A 128 4.63 -21.22 11.08
C GLU A 128 3.35 -21.81 10.48
N GLU A 129 2.37 -22.16 11.34
CA GLU A 129 1.11 -22.75 10.91
C GLU A 129 0.18 -21.67 10.34
N ARG A 130 -0.05 -21.72 9.02
CA ARG A 130 -0.80 -20.69 8.26
C ARG A 130 -2.22 -20.45 8.80
N PHE A 131 -2.91 -21.51 9.20
CA PHE A 131 -4.24 -21.37 9.76
C PHE A 131 -4.24 -20.63 11.08
N LEU A 132 -3.28 -20.93 11.97
CA LEU A 132 -3.11 -20.25 13.25
C LEU A 132 -2.73 -18.78 13.06
N ALA A 133 -1.90 -18.46 12.07
CA ALA A 133 -1.56 -17.08 11.73
C ALA A 133 -2.79 -16.28 11.26
N VAL A 134 -3.64 -16.88 10.43
CA VAL A 134 -4.91 -16.26 10.01
C VAL A 134 -5.87 -16.10 11.19
N GLN A 135 -6.01 -17.09 12.05
CA GLN A 135 -6.84 -17.02 13.25
C GLN A 135 -6.37 -15.91 14.19
N GLU A 136 -5.06 -15.82 14.41
CA GLU A 136 -4.46 -14.76 15.23
C GLU A 136 -4.70 -13.37 14.63
N PHE A 137 -4.55 -13.22 13.33
CA PHE A 137 -4.85 -11.97 12.65
C PHE A 137 -6.33 -11.56 12.79
N PHE A 138 -7.26 -12.49 12.61
CA PHE A 138 -8.68 -12.20 12.86
C PHE A 138 -8.96 -11.81 14.30
N SER A 139 -8.28 -12.42 15.25
CA SER A 139 -8.38 -12.06 16.66
C SER A 139 -7.82 -10.65 16.94
N ILE A 140 -6.73 -10.26 16.27
CA ILE A 140 -6.20 -8.88 16.30
C ILE A 140 -7.23 -7.90 15.72
N LEU A 141 -7.82 -8.20 14.56
CA LEU A 141 -8.87 -7.37 13.97
C LEU A 141 -10.07 -7.21 14.91
N TYR A 142 -10.46 -8.27 15.61
CA TYR A 142 -11.55 -8.21 16.58
C TYR A 142 -11.21 -7.29 17.76
N GLU A 143 -10.01 -7.41 18.35
CA GLU A 143 -9.57 -6.53 19.43
C GLU A 143 -9.56 -5.06 18.97
N LEU A 144 -8.96 -4.78 17.83
CA LEU A 144 -8.92 -3.44 17.26
C LEU A 144 -10.32 -2.87 16.97
N SER A 145 -11.27 -3.74 16.61
CA SER A 145 -12.66 -3.32 16.31
C SER A 145 -13.45 -2.81 17.51
N LYS A 146 -12.92 -2.94 18.73
CA LYS A 146 -13.51 -2.43 19.97
C LYS A 146 -13.18 -0.96 20.24
N PHE A 147 -12.22 -0.40 19.52
CA PHE A 147 -11.75 0.98 19.72
C PHE A 147 -12.50 1.94 18.79
N ASP A 148 -13.48 2.65 19.36
CA ASP A 148 -14.28 3.64 18.61
C ASP A 148 -13.50 4.95 18.35
N ASP A 149 -12.45 5.22 19.11
CA ASP A 149 -11.59 6.40 19.00
C ASP A 149 -10.48 6.27 17.93
N ALA A 150 -10.41 5.14 17.23
CA ALA A 150 -9.61 5.04 16.01
C ALA A 150 -10.07 6.10 14.99
N ARG A 151 -9.11 6.81 14.39
CA ARG A 151 -9.38 8.00 13.58
C ARG A 151 -9.25 7.72 12.09
N GLN A 152 -10.27 8.13 11.32
CA GLN A 152 -10.17 8.14 9.86
C GLN A 152 -9.18 9.22 9.40
N LEU A 153 -8.36 8.91 8.41
CA LEU A 153 -7.27 9.75 7.93
C LEU A 153 -7.71 10.57 6.72
N ALA A 154 -8.10 9.92 5.63
CA ALA A 154 -8.52 10.61 4.43
C ALA A 154 -9.93 11.20 4.58
N THR A 155 -10.13 12.41 4.06
CA THR A 155 -11.45 13.02 4.00
C THR A 155 -12.35 12.32 2.97
N SER A 156 -13.66 12.52 3.08
CA SER A 156 -14.66 12.02 2.13
C SER A 156 -14.44 12.55 0.70
N SER A 157 -13.69 13.64 0.55
CA SER A 157 -13.29 14.18 -0.75
C SER A 157 -12.20 13.34 -1.44
N PHE A 158 -11.42 12.55 -0.70
CA PHE A 158 -10.39 11.65 -1.19
C PHE A 158 -10.80 10.18 -1.17
N ALA A 159 -11.54 9.75 -0.18
CA ALA A 159 -12.27 8.48 -0.20
C ALA A 159 -13.64 8.66 -0.92
N LYS A 160 -13.68 9.57 -1.81
CA LYS A 160 -14.79 10.11 -2.57
C LYS A 160 -16.02 9.24 -2.70
N VAL A 161 -17.10 9.78 -2.20
CA VAL A 161 -18.32 9.92 -3.01
C VAL A 161 -18.04 10.99 -4.08
N GLU A 162 -17.34 10.62 -5.13
CA GLU A 162 -17.26 11.43 -6.33
C GLU A 162 -18.65 11.51 -6.96
N THR A 163 -18.89 12.60 -7.66
CA THR A 163 -19.86 12.57 -8.75
C THR A 163 -19.49 11.35 -9.61
N GLU A 164 -20.33 10.33 -9.54
CA GLU A 164 -20.10 8.93 -9.99
C GLU A 164 -19.45 8.77 -11.38
N SER A 165 -19.45 9.79 -12.23
CA SER A 165 -18.94 9.72 -13.59
C SER A 165 -17.46 10.08 -13.74
N GLU A 166 -16.91 10.99 -12.92
CA GLU A 166 -15.51 11.45 -13.09
C GLU A 166 -14.51 10.50 -12.44
N SER A 167 -14.86 9.95 -11.28
CA SER A 167 -14.04 8.90 -10.62
C SER A 167 -14.01 7.62 -11.41
N LYS A 168 -15.15 7.20 -11.92
CA LYS A 168 -15.23 5.99 -12.77
C LYS A 168 -14.26 6.07 -13.95
N ARG A 169 -14.01 7.28 -14.50
CA ARG A 169 -13.04 7.46 -15.60
C ARG A 169 -11.59 7.27 -15.13
N ILE A 170 -11.18 7.93 -14.05
CA ILE A 170 -9.82 7.79 -13.54
C ILE A 170 -9.59 6.36 -13.03
N LEU A 171 -10.53 5.81 -12.26
CA LEU A 171 -10.48 4.45 -11.76
C LEU A 171 -10.37 3.43 -12.91
N LYS A 172 -11.17 3.62 -13.99
CA LYS A 172 -11.08 2.76 -15.18
C LYS A 172 -9.69 2.77 -15.79
N VAL A 173 -9.06 3.96 -15.89
CA VAL A 173 -7.71 4.08 -16.44
C VAL A 173 -6.66 3.49 -15.47
N LYS A 174 -6.74 3.78 -14.18
CA LYS A 174 -5.83 3.21 -13.17
C LYS A 174 -5.89 1.67 -13.20
N ASN A 175 -7.09 1.09 -13.13
CA ASN A 175 -7.29 -0.36 -13.20
C ASN A 175 -6.77 -0.96 -14.50
N TYR A 176 -6.93 -0.25 -15.62
CA TYR A 176 -6.36 -0.69 -16.89
C TYR A 176 -4.83 -0.70 -16.83
N ILE A 177 -4.20 0.36 -16.33
CA ILE A 177 -2.74 0.44 -16.18
C ILE A 177 -2.24 -0.66 -15.24
N ASP A 178 -2.90 -0.89 -14.10
CA ASP A 178 -2.50 -1.91 -13.13
C ASP A 178 -2.58 -3.33 -13.69
N ASN A 179 -3.53 -3.60 -14.57
CA ASN A 179 -3.65 -4.91 -15.21
C ASN A 179 -2.73 -5.09 -16.44
N HIS A 180 -2.29 -3.98 -17.06
CA HIS A 180 -1.53 -3.98 -18.32
C HIS A 180 -0.17 -3.28 -18.19
N TYR A 181 0.33 -3.04 -16.96
CA TYR A 181 1.55 -2.25 -16.75
C TYR A 181 2.78 -2.79 -17.47
N LYS A 182 2.80 -4.11 -17.78
CA LYS A 182 3.88 -4.76 -18.54
C LYS A 182 3.88 -4.39 -20.00
N ASP A 183 2.70 -4.04 -20.54
CA ASP A 183 2.49 -3.81 -21.96
C ASP A 183 2.87 -2.39 -22.37
N GLU A 184 3.11 -2.17 -23.65
CA GLU A 184 3.19 -0.83 -24.20
C GLU A 184 1.80 -0.19 -24.21
N MET A 185 1.70 1.00 -23.65
CA MET A 185 0.46 1.75 -23.59
C MET A 185 0.65 3.14 -24.19
N SER A 186 -0.20 3.49 -25.16
CA SER A 186 -0.20 4.84 -25.72
C SER A 186 -1.17 5.76 -24.97
N LEU A 187 -0.89 7.06 -25.01
CA LEU A 187 -1.78 8.08 -24.45
C LEU A 187 -3.16 8.04 -25.10
N GLU A 188 -3.20 7.78 -26.41
CA GLU A 188 -4.42 7.66 -27.23
C GLU A 188 -5.29 6.49 -26.78
N GLN A 189 -4.67 5.32 -26.52
CA GLN A 189 -5.39 4.15 -25.99
C GLN A 189 -6.04 4.46 -24.64
N LEU A 190 -5.28 5.04 -23.71
CA LEU A 190 -5.79 5.36 -22.37
C LEU A 190 -6.88 6.44 -22.42
N ALA A 191 -6.73 7.45 -23.26
CA ALA A 191 -7.75 8.48 -23.50
C ALA A 191 -9.04 7.88 -24.10
N GLY A 192 -8.89 6.94 -25.03
CA GLY A 192 -10.01 6.21 -25.66
C GLY A 192 -10.85 5.41 -24.65
N LEU A 193 -10.23 4.85 -23.59
CA LEU A 193 -10.96 4.14 -22.53
C LEU A 193 -12.03 4.99 -21.86
N VAL A 194 -11.84 6.31 -21.81
CA VAL A 194 -12.69 7.25 -21.11
C VAL A 194 -13.39 8.26 -22.03
N GLY A 195 -13.30 8.02 -23.36
CA GLY A 195 -13.94 8.85 -24.38
C GLY A 195 -13.39 10.27 -24.47
N MET A 196 -12.08 10.45 -24.26
CA MET A 196 -11.41 11.74 -24.30
C MET A 196 -10.37 11.80 -25.44
N THR A 197 -10.04 13.01 -25.87
CA THR A 197 -8.85 13.22 -26.72
C THR A 197 -7.59 13.09 -25.87
N ALA A 198 -6.46 12.69 -26.47
CA ALA A 198 -5.18 12.53 -25.77
C ALA A 198 -4.76 13.79 -24.99
N SER A 199 -4.90 14.97 -25.59
CA SER A 199 -4.53 16.24 -24.95
C SER A 199 -5.45 16.61 -23.77
N SER A 200 -6.76 16.38 -23.90
CA SER A 200 -7.72 16.62 -22.81
C SER A 200 -7.48 15.63 -21.68
N PHE A 201 -7.27 14.37 -22.01
CA PHE A 201 -6.99 13.31 -21.04
C PHE A 201 -5.68 13.56 -20.27
N SER A 202 -4.60 13.96 -20.94
CA SER A 202 -3.32 14.26 -20.30
C SER A 202 -3.45 15.34 -19.22
N ARG A 203 -4.16 16.44 -19.54
CA ARG A 203 -4.45 17.51 -18.56
C ARG A 203 -5.33 17.03 -17.42
N TYR A 204 -6.41 16.32 -17.75
CA TYR A 204 -7.36 15.77 -16.80
C TYR A 204 -6.67 14.80 -15.83
N PHE A 205 -5.87 13.85 -16.35
CA PHE A 205 -5.16 12.88 -15.55
C PHE A 205 -4.16 13.55 -14.60
N LYS A 206 -3.35 14.51 -15.12
CA LYS A 206 -2.39 15.26 -14.29
C LYS A 206 -3.07 16.08 -13.22
N GLN A 207 -4.20 16.71 -13.51
CA GLN A 207 -4.98 17.48 -12.53
C GLN A 207 -5.52 16.59 -11.40
N ARG A 208 -5.90 15.35 -11.72
CA ARG A 208 -6.51 14.41 -10.76
C ARG A 208 -5.50 13.58 -9.98
N THR A 209 -4.33 13.28 -10.57
CA THR A 209 -3.33 12.41 -9.96
C THR A 209 -2.06 13.14 -9.51
N GLY A 210 -1.92 14.41 -9.84
CA GLY A 210 -0.69 15.18 -9.60
C GLY A 210 0.49 14.81 -10.53
N LYS A 211 0.37 13.72 -11.30
CA LYS A 211 1.45 13.17 -12.15
C LYS A 211 1.02 13.09 -13.61
N ASN A 212 1.97 13.18 -14.53
CA ASN A 212 1.67 12.83 -15.91
C ASN A 212 1.57 11.29 -16.07
N ILE A 213 0.93 10.85 -17.15
CA ILE A 213 0.61 9.43 -17.35
C ILE A 213 1.86 8.54 -17.41
N SER A 214 2.93 9.03 -18.07
CA SER A 214 4.17 8.28 -18.21
C SER A 214 4.89 8.12 -16.87
N GLU A 215 4.90 9.16 -16.04
CA GLU A 215 5.42 9.09 -14.67
C GLU A 215 4.61 8.11 -13.82
N TYR A 216 3.29 8.13 -13.94
CA TYR A 216 2.42 7.22 -13.20
C TYR A 216 2.69 5.75 -13.58
N ILE A 217 2.76 5.43 -14.89
CA ILE A 217 3.09 4.07 -15.36
C ILE A 217 4.47 3.64 -14.87
N VAL A 218 5.47 4.52 -14.93
CA VAL A 218 6.82 4.22 -14.41
C VAL A 218 6.77 3.91 -12.91
N ASP A 219 6.04 4.67 -12.12
CA ASP A 219 5.93 4.45 -10.67
C ASP A 219 5.26 3.10 -10.36
N ILE A 220 4.21 2.72 -11.09
CA ILE A 220 3.58 1.39 -10.98
C ILE A 220 4.58 0.28 -11.33
N ARG A 221 5.26 0.37 -12.45
CA ARG A 221 6.28 -0.61 -12.86
C ARG A 221 7.40 -0.77 -11.83
N LEU A 222 7.90 0.35 -11.30
CA LEU A 222 8.94 0.34 -10.25
C LEU A 222 8.42 -0.22 -8.93
N GLY A 223 7.15 -0.02 -8.59
CA GLY A 223 6.49 -0.65 -7.44
C GLY A 223 6.50 -2.17 -7.56
N HIS A 224 6.05 -2.69 -8.71
CA HIS A 224 6.09 -4.14 -8.99
C HIS A 224 7.53 -4.68 -9.02
N ALA A 225 8.48 -3.95 -9.61
CA ALA A 225 9.88 -4.34 -9.64
C ALA A 225 10.47 -4.43 -8.21
N ALA A 226 10.20 -3.44 -7.37
CA ALA A 226 10.65 -3.45 -5.98
C ALA A 226 10.10 -4.67 -5.23
N ARG A 227 8.83 -5.03 -5.45
CA ARG A 227 8.22 -6.22 -4.87
C ARG A 227 8.89 -7.51 -5.36
N LEU A 228 9.10 -7.67 -6.67
CA LEU A 228 9.78 -8.84 -7.23
C LEU A 228 11.23 -8.96 -6.72
N LEU A 229 11.95 -7.84 -6.58
CA LEU A 229 13.31 -7.84 -6.01
C LEU A 229 13.35 -8.39 -4.59
N VAL A 230 12.31 -8.18 -3.80
CA VAL A 230 12.18 -8.67 -2.42
C VAL A 230 11.63 -10.09 -2.39
N ASP A 231 10.68 -10.41 -3.25
CA ASP A 231 9.86 -11.62 -3.17
C ASP A 231 10.40 -12.80 -3.96
N THR A 232 11.28 -12.57 -4.94
CA THR A 232 11.81 -13.61 -5.82
C THR A 232 13.34 -13.63 -5.86
N ALA A 233 13.89 -14.74 -6.37
CA ALA A 233 15.31 -14.87 -6.68
C ALA A 233 15.65 -14.45 -8.12
N ASP A 234 14.67 -13.94 -8.89
CA ASP A 234 14.86 -13.56 -10.29
C ASP A 234 15.96 -12.52 -10.43
N SER A 235 16.73 -12.58 -11.50
CA SER A 235 17.77 -11.59 -11.76
C SER A 235 17.17 -10.19 -11.97
N VAL A 236 17.95 -9.16 -11.72
CA VAL A 236 17.57 -7.76 -11.97
C VAL A 236 17.13 -7.56 -13.44
N SER A 237 17.76 -8.30 -14.36
CA SER A 237 17.41 -8.27 -15.77
C SER A 237 16.03 -8.87 -16.04
N GLU A 238 15.73 -10.04 -15.48
CA GLU A 238 14.42 -10.68 -15.61
C GLU A 238 13.32 -9.80 -15.03
N ILE A 239 13.53 -9.21 -13.86
CA ILE A 239 12.58 -8.28 -13.23
C ILE A 239 12.37 -7.03 -14.09
N CYS A 240 13.43 -6.48 -14.69
CA CYS A 240 13.33 -5.36 -15.63
C CYS A 240 12.33 -5.68 -16.75
N TRP A 241 12.50 -6.82 -17.42
CA TRP A 241 11.62 -7.23 -18.52
C TRP A 241 10.21 -7.61 -18.03
N ALA A 242 10.12 -8.35 -16.92
CA ALA A 242 8.85 -8.77 -16.34
C ALA A 242 7.97 -7.60 -15.88
N THR A 243 8.57 -6.42 -15.65
CA THR A 243 7.85 -5.21 -15.25
C THR A 243 7.66 -4.19 -16.37
N GLY A 244 7.95 -4.58 -17.63
CA GLY A 244 7.62 -3.80 -18.82
C GLY A 244 8.62 -2.70 -19.15
N PHE A 245 9.86 -2.76 -18.65
CA PHE A 245 10.92 -1.86 -19.10
C PHE A 245 11.64 -2.42 -20.33
N ASN A 246 11.91 -1.58 -21.31
CA ASN A 246 12.51 -1.99 -22.58
C ASN A 246 14.06 -2.01 -22.54
N THR A 247 14.69 -1.46 -21.52
CA THR A 247 16.16 -1.50 -21.35
C THR A 247 16.56 -1.49 -19.89
N LEU A 248 17.56 -2.31 -19.56
CA LEU A 248 18.13 -2.40 -18.22
C LEU A 248 18.74 -1.06 -17.75
N SER A 249 19.36 -0.31 -18.67
CA SER A 249 19.95 1.00 -18.36
C SER A 249 18.90 2.01 -17.92
N ASN A 250 17.76 2.10 -18.63
CA ASN A 250 16.67 3.00 -18.26
C ASN A 250 16.01 2.57 -16.95
N PHE A 251 15.79 1.25 -16.77
CA PHE A 251 15.28 0.69 -15.53
C PHE A 251 16.18 1.07 -14.33
N ASN A 252 17.48 0.77 -14.38
CA ASN A 252 18.41 1.09 -13.30
C ASN A 252 18.45 2.59 -12.98
N ARG A 253 18.47 3.44 -14.02
CA ARG A 253 18.45 4.90 -13.85
C ARG A 253 17.19 5.39 -13.16
N LEU A 254 16.02 4.91 -13.59
CA LEU A 254 14.72 5.31 -13.01
C LEU A 254 14.54 4.72 -11.62
N PHE A 255 14.95 3.48 -11.42
CA PHE A 255 14.93 2.83 -10.11
C PHE A 255 15.78 3.60 -9.11
N ARG A 256 17.04 3.89 -9.44
CA ARG A 256 17.91 4.69 -8.57
C ARG A 256 17.36 6.09 -8.31
N LYS A 257 16.78 6.74 -9.34
CA LYS A 257 16.16 8.06 -9.17
C LYS A 257 14.98 8.05 -8.20
N ARG A 258 14.18 6.98 -8.19
CA ARG A 258 12.95 6.87 -7.36
C ARG A 258 13.20 6.23 -6.00
N LYS A 259 14.16 5.31 -5.89
CA LYS A 259 14.41 4.52 -4.68
C LYS A 259 15.70 4.91 -3.93
N GLY A 260 16.48 5.84 -4.47
CA GLY A 260 17.76 6.27 -3.86
C GLY A 260 18.91 5.28 -3.99
N CYS A 261 18.66 4.04 -4.40
CA CYS A 261 19.67 2.99 -4.52
C CYS A 261 19.46 2.14 -5.80
N SER A 262 20.44 1.33 -6.16
CA SER A 262 20.29 0.38 -7.28
C SER A 262 19.35 -0.77 -6.94
N PRO A 263 18.79 -1.48 -7.94
CA PRO A 263 17.97 -2.66 -7.70
C PRO A 263 18.67 -3.74 -6.88
N THR A 264 19.96 -3.95 -7.09
CA THR A 264 20.76 -4.93 -6.34
C THR A 264 20.92 -4.53 -4.89
N GLU A 265 21.32 -3.28 -4.62
CA GLU A 265 21.41 -2.72 -3.27
C GLU A 265 20.05 -2.77 -2.56
N PHE A 266 18.96 -2.52 -3.29
CA PHE A 266 17.60 -2.61 -2.76
C PHE A 266 17.29 -4.05 -2.31
N ARG A 267 17.57 -5.04 -3.16
CA ARG A 267 17.38 -6.46 -2.82
C ARG A 267 18.18 -6.86 -1.58
N GLU A 268 19.48 -6.54 -1.54
CA GLU A 268 20.34 -6.89 -0.41
C GLU A 268 19.86 -6.31 0.91
N LYS A 269 19.34 -5.08 0.86
CA LYS A 269 18.79 -4.38 2.02
C LYS A 269 17.54 -5.06 2.58
N TYR A 270 16.68 -5.61 1.70
CA TYR A 270 15.38 -6.17 2.07
C TYR A 270 15.36 -7.70 2.22
N GLN A 271 16.24 -8.45 1.55
CA GLN A 271 16.28 -9.92 1.69
C GLN A 271 16.78 -10.39 3.07
N LYS A 272 17.56 -9.58 3.78
CA LYS A 272 18.07 -9.92 5.12
C LYS A 272 16.98 -9.98 6.21
N THR A 273 15.74 -9.60 5.91
CA THR A 273 14.68 -9.37 6.90
C THR A 273 13.37 -10.10 6.58
N LYS A 274 13.39 -11.13 5.72
CA LYS A 274 12.15 -11.73 5.21
C LYS A 274 11.78 -13.01 5.97
N VAL A 275 10.67 -13.00 6.69
CA VAL A 275 9.94 -14.21 7.09
C VAL A 275 8.62 -14.23 6.29
N ILE A 276 8.44 -15.25 5.44
CA ILE A 276 7.18 -15.50 4.72
C ILE A 276 6.38 -16.51 5.55
N VAL A 277 5.21 -16.14 5.98
CA VAL A 277 4.23 -17.02 6.65
C VAL A 277 3.17 -17.49 5.66
#